data_44d8a32b3d478486f5a1d31cdb0684d0
#
_entry.id   44d8a32b3d478486f5a1d31cdb0684d0
#
_cell.length_a   1.000
_cell.length_b   1.000
_cell.length_c   1.000
_cell.angle_alpha   90.00
_cell.angle_beta   90.00
_cell.angle_gamma   90.00
#
_symmetry.space_group_name_H-M   'P 1'
#
loop_
_entity.id
_entity.type
_entity.pdbx_description
1 polymer ?
#
loop_
_entity_poly.entity_id
_entity_poly.type
_entity_poly.pdbx_seq_one_letter_code
_entity_poly.pdbx_strand_id
1 'polypeptide(L)'
;MKRIFRLQALIAMAVLLSCSNGNLIVDKSLMDELAADYGARAETYSSTRGDLFAMADTLSNDALKVAVQFLLAYMPLSDLSAVEPGYVVDNAAVALRTREEMPWGPGIPLDVFLHFVLPPRVNKENPDNFRQVCYDELKERVSGLDMIEAALEINRWCQEKVSYQAADSRTSAPLATMLSARGRCGEESTLTVSALRTVGIPARQVYTPRWAHTDDNHAWVEFMAEGEWHYLGACEPEPVPDRGWFTEPARRAMLVHTKAFGRYRGNEKVIREEPLFAEINTLDRYAVTRELRVLVTDSAGLPVPEAEAGYMIYNYAEFYPLARLKCDQIGRAHV
;
A
#
# COMPACT_ATOMS: atom_id res chain seq x y z
N MET A 1 12.20 -11.81 -51.27
CA MET A 1 11.56 -10.71 -50.53
C MET A 1 10.15 -11.03 -49.95
N LYS A 2 9.29 -11.83 -50.60
CA LYS A 2 7.91 -12.12 -50.12
C LYS A 2 7.80 -13.10 -48.94
N ARG A 3 8.81 -13.88 -48.56
CA ARG A 3 8.79 -14.83 -47.44
C ARG A 3 9.18 -14.20 -46.10
N ILE A 4 9.98 -13.14 -46.10
CA ILE A 4 10.44 -12.46 -44.86
C ILE A 4 9.30 -11.59 -44.27
N PHE A 5 8.50 -10.96 -45.14
CA PHE A 5 7.34 -10.16 -44.70
C PHE A 5 6.21 -10.98 -44.04
N ARG A 6 6.04 -12.27 -44.45
CA ARG A 6 5.04 -13.15 -43.82
C ARG A 6 5.46 -13.64 -42.42
N LEU A 7 6.76 -13.75 -42.13
CA LEU A 7 7.24 -14.18 -40.83
C LEU A 7 7.19 -13.04 -39.81
N GLN A 8 7.45 -11.80 -40.23
CA GLN A 8 7.29 -10.62 -39.33
C GLN A 8 5.84 -10.31 -39.01
N ALA A 9 4.90 -10.50 -39.94
CA ALA A 9 3.47 -10.35 -39.69
C ALA A 9 2.93 -11.41 -38.73
N LEU A 10 3.46 -12.65 -38.78
CA LEU A 10 3.09 -13.72 -37.86
C LEU A 10 3.63 -13.51 -36.44
N ILE A 11 4.82 -12.94 -36.27
CA ILE A 11 5.40 -12.60 -34.97
C ILE A 11 4.65 -11.40 -34.33
N ALA A 12 4.32 -10.38 -35.13
CA ALA A 12 3.51 -9.24 -34.65
C ALA A 12 2.08 -9.64 -34.26
N MET A 13 1.48 -10.59 -34.98
CA MET A 13 0.15 -11.11 -34.66
C MET A 13 0.15 -12.04 -33.45
N ALA A 14 1.23 -12.78 -33.18
CA ALA A 14 1.38 -13.59 -31.97
C ALA A 14 1.56 -12.72 -30.71
N VAL A 15 2.21 -11.56 -30.82
CA VAL A 15 2.34 -10.59 -29.69
C VAL A 15 1.01 -9.88 -29.40
N LEU A 16 0.19 -9.60 -30.43
CA LEU A 16 -1.14 -8.98 -30.23
C LEU A 16 -2.19 -9.94 -29.71
N LEU A 17 -2.05 -11.25 -29.94
CA LEU A 17 -2.96 -12.29 -29.38
C LEU A 17 -2.64 -12.68 -27.93
N SER A 18 -1.46 -12.31 -27.42
CA SER A 18 -1.08 -12.51 -26.02
C SER A 18 -1.67 -11.46 -25.07
N CYS A 19 -2.21 -10.36 -25.59
CA CYS A 19 -2.79 -9.28 -24.78
C CYS A 19 -4.30 -9.40 -24.52
N SER A 20 -4.98 -10.46 -25.01
CA SER A 20 -6.44 -10.56 -24.91
C SER A 20 -6.97 -11.57 -23.88
N ASN A 21 -6.10 -12.30 -23.22
CA ASN A 21 -6.48 -13.08 -22.04
C ASN A 21 -5.84 -12.39 -20.82
N GLY A 22 -6.69 -11.87 -19.93
CA GLY A 22 -6.30 -11.19 -18.69
C GLY A 22 -5.55 -12.08 -17.68
N ASN A 23 -4.66 -12.93 -18.17
CA ASN A 23 -3.75 -13.69 -17.35
C ASN A 23 -2.71 -12.74 -16.78
N LEU A 24 -2.87 -12.45 -15.51
CA LEU A 24 -1.80 -11.93 -14.70
C LEU A 24 -0.61 -12.89 -14.88
N ILE A 25 0.43 -12.50 -15.65
CA ILE A 25 1.70 -13.28 -15.71
C ILE A 25 2.30 -13.17 -14.32
N VAL A 26 2.09 -14.18 -13.52
CA VAL A 26 2.44 -14.19 -12.12
C VAL A 26 3.71 -14.99 -11.97
N ASP A 27 4.66 -14.46 -11.20
CA ASP A 27 5.76 -15.25 -10.68
C ASP A 27 5.18 -16.47 -9.93
N LYS A 28 5.55 -17.67 -10.37
CA LYS A 28 5.07 -18.92 -9.77
C LYS A 28 5.29 -18.96 -8.25
N SER A 29 6.41 -18.43 -7.78
CA SER A 29 6.74 -18.36 -6.37
C SER A 29 5.75 -17.51 -5.57
N LEU A 30 5.31 -16.37 -6.12
CA LEU A 30 4.28 -15.52 -5.52
C LEU A 30 2.93 -16.25 -5.42
N MET A 31 2.57 -17.03 -6.45
CA MET A 31 1.31 -17.79 -6.44
C MET A 31 1.34 -18.95 -5.48
N ASP A 32 2.45 -19.67 -5.40
CA ASP A 32 2.61 -20.80 -4.47
C ASP A 32 2.53 -20.30 -3.00
N GLU A 33 3.13 -19.14 -2.69
CA GLU A 33 3.02 -18.52 -1.36
C GLU A 33 1.61 -18.01 -1.06
N LEU A 34 0.98 -17.32 -2.03
CA LEU A 34 -0.39 -16.85 -1.86
C LEU A 34 -1.34 -18.02 -1.61
N ALA A 35 -1.21 -19.11 -2.37
CA ALA A 35 -2.04 -20.29 -2.21
C ALA A 35 -1.85 -20.94 -0.83
N ALA A 36 -0.61 -20.99 -0.33
CA ALA A 36 -0.30 -21.53 1.00
C ALA A 36 -0.89 -20.64 2.12
N ASP A 37 -0.70 -19.31 2.05
CA ASP A 37 -1.19 -18.37 3.05
C ASP A 37 -2.74 -18.30 3.05
N TYR A 38 -3.36 -18.29 1.85
CA TYR A 38 -4.81 -18.35 1.72
C TYR A 38 -5.37 -19.66 2.30
N GLY A 39 -4.76 -20.80 1.96
CA GLY A 39 -5.19 -22.11 2.44
C GLY A 39 -5.11 -22.24 3.97
N ALA A 40 -4.01 -21.83 4.57
CA ALA A 40 -3.83 -21.83 6.01
C ALA A 40 -4.86 -20.94 6.73
N ARG A 41 -5.18 -19.79 6.11
CA ARG A 41 -6.17 -18.87 6.67
C ARG A 41 -7.60 -19.40 6.51
N ALA A 42 -7.92 -20.00 5.38
CA ALA A 42 -9.20 -20.67 5.14
C ALA A 42 -9.42 -21.81 6.15
N GLU A 43 -8.41 -22.65 6.39
CA GLU A 43 -8.48 -23.70 7.40
C GLU A 43 -8.76 -23.14 8.80
N THR A 44 -8.06 -22.06 9.18
CA THR A 44 -8.21 -21.43 10.50
C THR A 44 -9.60 -20.84 10.73
N TYR A 45 -10.18 -20.22 9.71
CA TYR A 45 -11.42 -19.43 9.86
C TYR A 45 -12.64 -20.03 9.16
N SER A 46 -12.56 -21.25 8.61
CA SER A 46 -13.68 -21.93 7.92
C SER A 46 -14.93 -22.08 8.79
N SER A 47 -14.76 -22.27 10.09
CA SER A 47 -15.90 -22.44 11.02
C SER A 47 -16.63 -21.15 11.34
N THR A 48 -15.96 -19.98 11.20
CA THR A 48 -16.50 -18.67 11.55
C THR A 48 -16.82 -17.80 10.35
N ARG A 49 -16.05 -17.91 9.29
CA ARG A 49 -16.16 -17.12 8.05
C ARG A 49 -15.99 -17.98 6.79
N GLY A 50 -16.47 -19.22 6.85
CA GLY A 50 -16.47 -20.13 5.69
C GLY A 50 -17.21 -19.58 4.47
N ASP A 51 -18.15 -18.66 4.66
CA ASP A 51 -18.86 -17.93 3.61
C ASP A 51 -17.92 -17.17 2.67
N LEU A 52 -16.90 -16.49 3.21
CA LEU A 52 -15.91 -15.74 2.42
C LEU A 52 -15.02 -16.64 1.57
N PHE A 53 -14.53 -17.74 2.15
CA PHE A 53 -13.64 -18.66 1.46
C PHE A 53 -14.40 -19.50 0.42
N ALA A 54 -15.59 -19.99 0.76
CA ALA A 54 -16.44 -20.70 -0.19
C ALA A 54 -16.81 -19.84 -1.41
N MET A 55 -17.14 -18.56 -1.20
CA MET A 55 -17.39 -17.61 -2.28
C MET A 55 -16.15 -17.47 -3.18
N ALA A 56 -14.94 -17.26 -2.61
CA ALA A 56 -13.71 -17.10 -3.37
C ALA A 56 -13.41 -18.34 -4.25
N ASP A 57 -13.69 -19.54 -3.75
CA ASP A 57 -13.45 -20.80 -4.46
C ASP A 57 -14.40 -21.00 -5.64
N THR A 58 -15.60 -20.38 -5.63
CA THR A 58 -16.59 -20.46 -6.73
C THR A 58 -16.32 -19.49 -7.88
N LEU A 59 -15.38 -18.56 -7.73
CA LEU A 59 -15.06 -17.58 -8.78
C LEU A 59 -14.44 -18.26 -10.01
N SER A 60 -15.03 -18.01 -11.17
CA SER A 60 -14.61 -18.57 -12.46
C SER A 60 -13.57 -17.70 -13.21
N ASN A 61 -13.48 -16.41 -12.87
CA ASN A 61 -12.48 -15.50 -13.42
C ASN A 61 -11.19 -15.63 -12.62
N ASP A 62 -10.13 -16.13 -13.22
CA ASP A 62 -8.85 -16.39 -12.54
C ASP A 62 -8.22 -15.15 -11.93
N ALA A 63 -8.25 -14.01 -12.62
CA ALA A 63 -7.70 -12.75 -12.11
C ALA A 63 -8.47 -12.26 -10.88
N LEU A 64 -9.80 -12.32 -10.93
CA LEU A 64 -10.65 -11.96 -9.80
C LEU A 64 -10.46 -12.91 -8.61
N LYS A 65 -10.34 -14.21 -8.89
CA LYS A 65 -10.06 -15.21 -7.87
C LYS A 65 -8.75 -14.93 -7.14
N VAL A 66 -7.67 -14.69 -7.87
CA VAL A 66 -6.35 -14.34 -7.30
C VAL A 66 -6.43 -13.07 -6.46
N ALA A 67 -7.08 -12.01 -6.95
CA ALA A 67 -7.25 -10.76 -6.23
C ALA A 67 -8.05 -10.95 -4.93
N VAL A 68 -9.15 -11.69 -4.98
CA VAL A 68 -9.97 -12.01 -3.80
C VAL A 68 -9.20 -12.87 -2.80
N GLN A 69 -8.47 -13.89 -3.28
CA GLN A 69 -7.63 -14.73 -2.41
C GLN A 69 -6.54 -13.91 -1.73
N PHE A 70 -5.91 -12.96 -2.43
CA PHE A 70 -4.93 -12.04 -1.84
C PHE A 70 -5.56 -11.19 -0.72
N LEU A 71 -6.71 -10.58 -0.97
CA LEU A 71 -7.41 -9.80 0.05
C LEU A 71 -7.75 -10.67 1.28
N LEU A 72 -8.31 -11.86 1.07
CA LEU A 72 -8.67 -12.77 2.17
C LEU A 72 -7.44 -13.31 2.92
N ALA A 73 -6.34 -13.55 2.24
CA ALA A 73 -5.10 -14.00 2.85
C ALA A 73 -4.50 -12.96 3.80
N TYR A 74 -4.62 -11.66 3.46
CA TYR A 74 -3.84 -10.63 4.15
C TYR A 74 -4.67 -9.50 4.80
N MET A 75 -6.00 -9.48 4.66
CA MET A 75 -6.80 -8.49 5.37
C MET A 75 -6.71 -8.67 6.90
N PRO A 76 -6.75 -7.58 7.69
CA PRO A 76 -6.81 -7.66 9.14
C PRO A 76 -7.99 -8.50 9.66
N LEU A 77 -7.84 -9.10 10.84
CA LEU A 77 -8.91 -9.91 11.45
C LEU A 77 -10.18 -9.11 11.70
N SER A 78 -10.04 -7.82 12.03
CA SER A 78 -11.18 -6.91 12.18
C SER A 78 -12.03 -6.84 10.91
N ASP A 79 -11.38 -6.81 9.73
CA ASP A 79 -12.07 -6.76 8.45
C ASP A 79 -12.66 -8.12 8.10
N LEU A 80 -11.85 -9.17 8.22
CA LEU A 80 -12.32 -10.55 7.98
C LEU A 80 -13.59 -10.87 8.77
N SER A 81 -13.71 -10.35 9.99
CA SER A 81 -14.88 -10.56 10.84
C SER A 81 -16.10 -9.71 10.48
N ALA A 82 -15.89 -8.56 9.82
CA ALA A 82 -16.92 -7.54 9.62
C ALA A 82 -17.46 -7.45 8.19
N VAL A 83 -16.63 -7.81 7.17
CA VAL A 83 -17.03 -7.61 5.76
C VAL A 83 -17.93 -8.72 5.26
N GLU A 84 -18.85 -8.36 4.36
CA GLU A 84 -19.64 -9.30 3.61
C GLU A 84 -18.90 -9.83 2.38
N PRO A 85 -19.19 -11.04 1.87
CA PRO A 85 -18.53 -11.58 0.67
C PRO A 85 -18.54 -10.62 -0.52
N GLY A 86 -19.66 -9.95 -0.78
CA GLY A 86 -19.79 -8.96 -1.85
C GLY A 86 -18.79 -7.82 -1.74
N TYR A 87 -18.50 -7.34 -0.53
CA TYR A 87 -17.51 -6.28 -0.31
C TYR A 87 -16.13 -6.64 -0.88
N VAL A 88 -15.68 -7.88 -0.64
CA VAL A 88 -14.35 -8.32 -1.09
C VAL A 88 -14.31 -8.43 -2.61
N VAL A 89 -15.35 -9.04 -3.20
CA VAL A 89 -15.46 -9.20 -4.65
C VAL A 89 -15.54 -7.85 -5.35
N ASP A 90 -16.39 -6.95 -4.87
CA ASP A 90 -16.60 -5.64 -5.50
C ASP A 90 -15.33 -4.78 -5.46
N ASN A 91 -14.59 -4.79 -4.34
CA ASN A 91 -13.32 -4.08 -4.26
C ASN A 91 -12.26 -4.65 -5.20
N ALA A 92 -12.16 -5.98 -5.28
CA ALA A 92 -11.27 -6.65 -6.22
C ALA A 92 -11.66 -6.38 -7.68
N ALA A 93 -12.94 -6.44 -8.00
CA ALA A 93 -13.45 -6.21 -9.36
C ALA A 93 -13.18 -4.77 -9.84
N VAL A 94 -13.45 -3.75 -9.01
CA VAL A 94 -13.14 -2.36 -9.38
C VAL A 94 -11.63 -2.16 -9.51
N ALA A 95 -10.80 -2.74 -8.64
CA ALA A 95 -9.35 -2.64 -8.76
C ALA A 95 -8.83 -3.29 -10.07
N LEU A 96 -9.35 -4.44 -10.46
CA LEU A 96 -8.99 -5.08 -11.73
C LEU A 96 -9.49 -4.26 -12.93
N ARG A 97 -10.68 -3.69 -12.85
CA ARG A 97 -11.25 -2.83 -13.88
C ARG A 97 -10.33 -1.63 -14.20
N THR A 98 -9.62 -1.08 -13.21
CA THR A 98 -8.66 0.01 -13.45
C THR A 98 -7.49 -0.42 -14.34
N ARG A 99 -7.07 -1.69 -14.30
CA ARG A 99 -6.02 -2.21 -15.17
C ARG A 99 -6.41 -2.23 -16.64
N GLU A 100 -7.70 -2.34 -16.91
CA GLU A 100 -8.25 -2.40 -18.27
C GLU A 100 -8.63 -1.01 -18.79
N GLU A 101 -9.17 -0.15 -17.93
CA GLU A 101 -9.78 1.11 -18.31
C GLU A 101 -8.87 2.33 -18.19
N MET A 102 -7.85 2.29 -17.31
CA MET A 102 -6.92 3.42 -17.14
C MET A 102 -5.72 3.30 -18.06
N PRO A 103 -5.24 4.41 -18.66
CA PRO A 103 -4.10 4.36 -19.59
C PRO A 103 -2.83 3.75 -18.98
N TRP A 104 -2.62 3.93 -17.68
CA TRP A 104 -1.47 3.40 -16.93
C TRP A 104 -1.65 1.98 -16.43
N GLY A 105 -2.90 1.48 -16.38
CA GLY A 105 -3.24 0.21 -15.75
C GLY A 105 -2.41 -0.99 -16.23
N PRO A 106 -2.22 -1.20 -17.56
CA PRO A 106 -1.41 -2.31 -18.07
C PRO A 106 0.07 -2.24 -17.69
N GLY A 107 0.59 -1.03 -17.43
CA GLY A 107 2.00 -0.79 -17.08
C GLY A 107 2.33 -1.04 -15.60
N ILE A 108 1.34 -1.19 -14.73
CA ILE A 108 1.57 -1.43 -13.31
C ILE A 108 2.04 -2.88 -13.07
N PRO A 109 3.24 -3.11 -12.50
CA PRO A 109 3.70 -4.45 -12.14
C PRO A 109 2.72 -5.14 -11.19
N LEU A 110 2.62 -6.47 -11.28
CA LEU A 110 1.61 -7.20 -10.51
C LEU A 110 1.83 -7.10 -8.99
N ASP A 111 3.05 -7.22 -8.52
CA ASP A 111 3.42 -7.07 -7.12
C ASP A 111 3.05 -5.67 -6.59
N VAL A 112 3.34 -4.62 -7.35
CA VAL A 112 2.94 -3.24 -7.04
C VAL A 112 1.40 -3.12 -6.99
N PHE A 113 0.69 -3.73 -7.94
CA PHE A 113 -0.77 -3.75 -7.96
C PHE A 113 -1.34 -4.44 -6.71
N LEU A 114 -0.84 -5.62 -6.37
CA LEU A 114 -1.31 -6.40 -5.23
C LEU A 114 -1.10 -5.69 -3.89
N HIS A 115 0.01 -4.96 -3.74
CA HIS A 115 0.31 -4.26 -2.49
C HIS A 115 -0.28 -2.85 -2.40
N PHE A 116 -0.35 -2.11 -3.52
CA PHE A 116 -0.57 -0.66 -3.47
C PHE A 116 -1.75 -0.14 -4.30
N VAL A 117 -2.47 -1.03 -5.01
CA VAL A 117 -3.73 -0.70 -5.71
C VAL A 117 -4.89 -1.55 -5.17
N LEU A 118 -4.69 -2.87 -5.11
CA LEU A 118 -5.75 -3.82 -4.77
C LEU A 118 -6.32 -3.62 -3.36
N PRO A 119 -5.53 -3.47 -2.28
CA PRO A 119 -6.09 -3.39 -0.94
C PRO A 119 -6.95 -2.14 -0.75
N PRO A 120 -8.22 -2.27 -0.30
CA PRO A 120 -9.04 -1.11 0.07
C PRO A 120 -8.55 -0.45 1.36
N ARG A 121 -7.98 -1.23 2.28
CA ARG A 121 -7.46 -0.73 3.56
C ARG A 121 -6.15 0.03 3.38
N VAL A 122 -6.05 1.15 4.05
CA VAL A 122 -4.85 2.02 4.07
C VAL A 122 -4.21 2.02 5.45
N ASN A 123 -4.98 2.27 6.51
CA ASN A 123 -4.52 2.37 7.89
C ASN A 123 -5.38 1.46 8.80
N LYS A 124 -6.03 2.02 9.80
CA LYS A 124 -6.90 1.34 10.78
C LYS A 124 -8.36 1.84 10.75
N GLU A 125 -8.74 2.46 9.66
CA GLU A 125 -10.12 2.86 9.36
C GLU A 125 -11.03 1.63 9.27
N ASN A 126 -12.34 1.83 9.43
CA ASN A 126 -13.30 0.78 9.14
C ASN A 126 -13.43 0.58 7.62
N PRO A 127 -13.72 -0.64 7.12
CA PRO A 127 -14.11 -0.86 5.74
C PRO A 127 -15.33 -0.02 5.35
N ASP A 128 -15.31 0.55 4.15
CA ASP A 128 -16.46 1.21 3.52
C ASP A 128 -16.48 0.99 2.00
N ASN A 129 -17.54 1.41 1.34
CA ASN A 129 -17.74 1.24 -0.10
C ASN A 129 -17.20 2.44 -0.92
N PHE A 130 -16.17 3.13 -0.43
CA PHE A 130 -15.61 4.32 -1.07
C PHE A 130 -15.29 4.08 -2.55
N ARG A 131 -14.59 2.99 -2.85
CA ARG A 131 -14.15 2.65 -4.21
C ARG A 131 -15.32 2.52 -5.17
N GLN A 132 -16.39 1.83 -4.78
CA GLN A 132 -17.58 1.64 -5.60
C GLN A 132 -18.35 2.96 -5.79
N VAL A 133 -18.45 3.75 -4.73
CA VAL A 133 -19.20 5.02 -4.73
C VAL A 133 -18.50 6.08 -5.59
N CYS A 134 -17.18 6.16 -5.50
CA CYS A 134 -16.42 7.27 -6.11
C CYS A 134 -15.78 6.92 -7.46
N TYR A 135 -15.83 5.67 -7.91
CA TYR A 135 -15.10 5.24 -9.12
C TYR A 135 -15.44 6.06 -10.36
N ASP A 136 -16.73 6.21 -10.68
CA ASP A 136 -17.14 6.88 -11.93
C ASP A 136 -16.81 8.39 -11.90
N GLU A 137 -17.01 9.07 -10.76
CA GLU A 137 -16.64 10.49 -10.59
C GLU A 137 -15.12 10.67 -10.74
N LEU A 138 -14.32 9.83 -10.07
CA LEU A 138 -12.85 9.93 -10.10
C LEU A 138 -12.28 9.59 -11.47
N LYS A 139 -12.83 8.58 -12.14
CA LYS A 139 -12.46 8.19 -13.49
C LYS A 139 -12.70 9.33 -14.49
N GLU A 140 -13.87 9.99 -14.43
CA GLU A 140 -14.17 11.14 -15.27
C GLU A 140 -13.19 12.29 -14.99
N ARG A 141 -12.90 12.54 -13.71
CA ARG A 141 -12.01 13.61 -13.25
C ARG A 141 -10.59 13.49 -13.80
N VAL A 142 -10.08 12.28 -13.96
CA VAL A 142 -8.72 12.03 -14.48
C VAL A 142 -8.67 11.74 -15.98
N SER A 143 -9.80 11.87 -16.67
CA SER A 143 -9.88 11.56 -18.10
C SER A 143 -8.98 12.48 -18.93
N GLY A 144 -8.10 11.88 -19.75
CA GLY A 144 -7.17 12.60 -20.63
C GLY A 144 -5.91 13.13 -19.95
N LEU A 145 -5.72 12.87 -18.66
CA LEU A 145 -4.53 13.25 -17.93
C LEU A 145 -3.49 12.11 -17.98
N ASP A 146 -2.21 12.47 -17.86
CA ASP A 146 -1.17 11.49 -17.53
C ASP A 146 -1.23 11.10 -16.04
N MET A 147 -0.40 10.14 -15.64
CA MET A 147 -0.48 9.57 -14.28
C MET A 147 -0.09 10.58 -13.19
N ILE A 148 0.89 11.46 -13.46
CA ILE A 148 1.32 12.50 -12.52
C ILE A 148 0.23 13.57 -12.41
N GLU A 149 -0.27 14.05 -13.54
CA GLU A 149 -1.37 15.02 -13.58
C GLU A 149 -2.62 14.47 -12.89
N ALA A 150 -2.95 13.20 -13.12
CA ALA A 150 -4.06 12.52 -12.49
C ALA A 150 -3.88 12.43 -10.96
N ALA A 151 -2.68 12.12 -10.46
CA ALA A 151 -2.42 12.08 -9.03
C ALA A 151 -2.59 13.46 -8.37
N LEU A 152 -2.10 14.51 -9.00
CA LEU A 152 -2.27 15.89 -8.54
C LEU A 152 -3.74 16.33 -8.56
N GLU A 153 -4.48 15.94 -9.59
CA GLU A 153 -5.91 16.24 -9.72
C GLU A 153 -6.76 15.51 -8.67
N ILE A 154 -6.44 14.24 -8.39
CA ILE A 154 -7.05 13.49 -7.29
C ILE A 154 -6.81 14.18 -5.94
N ASN A 155 -5.61 14.71 -5.71
CA ASN A 155 -5.31 15.44 -4.48
C ASN A 155 -6.13 16.73 -4.36
N ARG A 156 -6.35 17.47 -5.48
CA ARG A 156 -7.26 18.63 -5.52
C ARG A 156 -8.69 18.22 -5.21
N TRP A 157 -9.16 17.13 -5.83
CA TRP A 157 -10.49 16.59 -5.54
C TRP A 157 -10.66 16.25 -4.06
N CYS A 158 -9.64 15.66 -3.41
CA CYS A 158 -9.68 15.37 -1.98
C CYS A 158 -9.78 16.68 -1.16
N GLN A 159 -9.02 17.70 -1.50
CA GLN A 159 -9.05 19.01 -0.83
C GLN A 159 -10.41 19.72 -1.00
N GLU A 160 -11.10 19.52 -2.12
CA GLU A 160 -12.46 20.03 -2.32
C GLU A 160 -13.48 19.38 -1.36
N LYS A 161 -13.21 18.14 -0.90
CA LYS A 161 -14.12 17.38 -0.04
C LYS A 161 -13.80 17.54 1.45
N VAL A 162 -12.53 17.75 1.82
CA VAL A 162 -12.05 17.69 3.21
C VAL A 162 -11.09 18.82 3.50
N SER A 163 -11.25 19.43 4.68
CA SER A 163 -10.32 20.41 5.24
C SER A 163 -9.68 19.88 6.51
N TYR A 164 -8.43 20.26 6.76
CA TYR A 164 -7.73 19.85 7.96
C TYR A 164 -8.43 20.34 9.23
N GLN A 165 -8.65 19.41 10.14
CA GLN A 165 -9.07 19.70 11.51
C GLN A 165 -8.52 18.65 12.46
N ALA A 166 -7.87 19.08 13.52
CA ALA A 166 -7.44 18.16 14.59
C ALA A 166 -8.65 17.37 15.12
N ALA A 167 -8.50 16.05 15.21
CA ALA A 167 -9.51 15.12 15.66
C ALA A 167 -8.93 14.16 16.71
N ASP A 168 -9.74 13.23 17.20
CA ASP A 168 -9.28 12.18 18.10
C ASP A 168 -8.30 11.19 17.41
N SER A 169 -7.86 10.19 18.16
CA SER A 169 -6.83 9.25 17.69
C SER A 169 -7.32 8.19 16.69
N ARG A 170 -8.64 8.11 16.41
CA ARG A 170 -9.19 7.09 15.52
C ARG A 170 -9.31 7.60 14.09
N THR A 171 -8.67 6.91 13.14
CA THR A 171 -8.83 7.19 11.71
C THR A 171 -10.21 6.80 11.23
N SER A 172 -10.94 7.76 10.66
CA SER A 172 -12.25 7.55 10.04
C SER A 172 -12.11 6.93 8.66
N ALA A 173 -13.14 6.19 8.24
CA ALA A 173 -13.23 5.67 6.88
C ALA A 173 -13.38 6.80 5.83
N PRO A 174 -12.95 6.61 4.57
CA PRO A 174 -12.97 7.65 3.55
C PRO A 174 -14.32 8.31 3.33
N LEU A 175 -15.42 7.53 3.23
CA LEU A 175 -16.77 8.11 3.09
C LEU A 175 -17.19 8.90 4.32
N ALA A 176 -16.87 8.42 5.54
CA ALA A 176 -17.17 9.14 6.77
C ALA A 176 -16.37 10.45 6.86
N THR A 177 -15.11 10.45 6.41
CA THR A 177 -14.27 11.64 6.33
C THR A 177 -14.85 12.67 5.36
N MET A 178 -15.29 12.25 4.17
CA MET A 178 -15.99 13.12 3.21
C MET A 178 -17.30 13.68 3.78
N LEU A 179 -18.11 12.85 4.43
CA LEU A 179 -19.37 13.30 5.03
C LEU A 179 -19.17 14.33 6.14
N SER A 180 -18.10 14.21 6.92
CA SER A 180 -17.75 15.19 7.95
C SER A 180 -17.07 16.44 7.39
N ALA A 181 -16.58 16.39 6.14
CA ALA A 181 -15.82 17.42 5.44
C ALA A 181 -14.56 17.88 6.20
N ARG A 182 -14.01 17.04 7.10
CA ARG A 182 -12.87 17.35 7.95
C ARG A 182 -12.08 16.10 8.31
N GLY A 183 -10.77 16.24 8.44
CA GLY A 183 -9.87 15.20 8.85
C GLY A 183 -8.55 15.77 9.36
N ARG A 184 -7.81 15.01 10.15
CA ARG A 184 -6.39 15.26 10.41
C ARG A 184 -5.55 14.56 9.33
N CYS A 185 -4.24 14.69 9.38
CA CYS A 185 -3.33 14.09 8.39
C CYS A 185 -3.57 12.57 8.17
N GLY A 186 -4.00 11.84 9.21
CA GLY A 186 -4.33 10.41 9.12
C GLY A 186 -5.54 10.13 8.24
N GLU A 187 -6.64 10.89 8.39
CA GLU A 187 -7.86 10.79 7.59
C GLU A 187 -7.63 11.31 6.17
N GLU A 188 -6.98 12.47 6.03
CA GLU A 188 -6.69 13.08 4.72
C GLU A 188 -5.83 12.16 3.85
N SER A 189 -4.77 11.58 4.43
CA SER A 189 -3.91 10.63 3.70
C SER A 189 -4.62 9.30 3.41
N THR A 190 -5.49 8.80 4.30
CA THR A 190 -6.31 7.62 4.03
C THR A 190 -7.27 7.88 2.87
N LEU A 191 -7.96 9.02 2.84
CA LEU A 191 -8.84 9.42 1.75
C LEU A 191 -8.09 9.52 0.43
N THR A 192 -6.95 10.23 0.42
CA THR A 192 -6.17 10.46 -0.80
C THR A 192 -5.59 9.15 -1.37
N VAL A 193 -5.06 8.25 -0.52
CA VAL A 193 -4.62 6.92 -0.95
C VAL A 193 -5.78 6.10 -1.52
N SER A 194 -6.95 6.13 -0.87
CA SER A 194 -8.13 5.42 -1.36
C SER A 194 -8.59 5.96 -2.72
N ALA A 195 -8.57 7.28 -2.92
CA ALA A 195 -8.93 7.92 -4.18
C ALA A 195 -7.95 7.57 -5.32
N LEU A 196 -6.63 7.63 -5.06
CA LEU A 196 -5.60 7.22 -6.02
C LEU A 196 -5.74 5.76 -6.43
N ARG A 197 -5.90 4.86 -5.45
CA ARG A 197 -6.11 3.42 -5.71
C ARG A 197 -7.41 3.14 -6.46
N THR A 198 -8.42 3.99 -6.30
CA THR A 198 -9.72 3.86 -6.99
C THR A 198 -9.58 4.09 -8.49
N VAL A 199 -8.61 4.88 -8.93
CA VAL A 199 -8.27 5.06 -10.36
C VAL A 199 -7.02 4.27 -10.77
N GLY A 200 -6.61 3.28 -9.98
CA GLY A 200 -5.52 2.37 -10.33
C GLY A 200 -4.12 2.95 -10.20
N ILE A 201 -3.95 4.10 -9.56
CA ILE A 201 -2.64 4.67 -9.24
C ILE A 201 -2.12 3.99 -7.97
N PRO A 202 -0.96 3.30 -8.00
CA PRO A 202 -0.39 2.72 -6.80
C PRO A 202 -0.09 3.80 -5.77
N ALA A 203 -0.62 3.65 -4.58
CA ALA A 203 -0.46 4.65 -3.53
C ALA A 203 -0.38 4.02 -2.15
N ARG A 204 0.32 4.71 -1.24
CA ARG A 204 0.49 4.29 0.15
C ARG A 204 0.54 5.48 1.08
N GLN A 205 0.03 5.31 2.29
CA GLN A 205 0.24 6.27 3.36
C GLN A 205 1.64 6.06 3.91
N VAL A 206 2.41 7.13 4.05
CA VAL A 206 3.67 7.13 4.77
C VAL A 206 3.54 7.94 6.05
N TYR A 207 4.33 7.58 7.05
CA TYR A 207 4.16 8.09 8.40
C TYR A 207 5.52 8.29 9.09
N THR A 208 5.70 9.45 9.70
CA THR A 208 6.77 9.67 10.69
C THR A 208 6.16 9.68 12.08
N PRO A 209 6.56 8.76 12.98
CA PRO A 209 5.93 8.62 14.29
C PRO A 209 6.29 9.77 15.24
N ARG A 210 7.40 10.43 14.99
CA ARG A 210 7.86 11.59 15.76
C ARG A 210 8.90 12.39 14.98
N TRP A 211 8.68 13.68 14.85
CA TRP A 211 9.65 14.57 14.25
C TRP A 211 10.89 14.72 15.12
N ALA A 212 12.05 15.00 14.51
CA ALA A 212 13.28 15.26 15.26
C ALA A 212 13.24 16.56 16.09
N HIS A 213 12.42 17.51 15.69
CA HIS A 213 12.35 18.86 16.27
C HIS A 213 11.09 19.13 17.10
N THR A 214 10.15 18.20 17.14
CA THR A 214 8.90 18.32 17.93
C THR A 214 8.41 16.93 18.36
N ASP A 215 7.51 16.87 19.32
CA ASP A 215 6.85 15.65 19.81
C ASP A 215 5.66 15.22 18.95
N ASP A 216 5.43 15.89 17.84
CA ASP A 216 4.35 15.59 16.92
C ASP A 216 4.75 14.57 15.85
N ASN A 217 3.77 14.02 15.19
CA ASN A 217 3.87 13.06 14.10
C ASN A 217 3.24 13.62 12.82
N HIS A 218 3.45 12.94 11.69
CA HIS A 218 2.76 13.32 10.45
C HIS A 218 2.56 12.12 9.53
N ALA A 219 1.46 12.15 8.77
CA ALA A 219 1.16 11.21 7.71
C ALA A 219 0.90 11.97 6.41
N TRP A 220 1.44 11.44 5.31
CA TRP A 220 1.23 11.96 3.95
C TRP A 220 1.14 10.81 2.96
N VAL A 221 1.18 11.09 1.68
CA VAL A 221 0.97 10.10 0.63
C VAL A 221 2.19 9.95 -0.27
N GLU A 222 2.57 8.72 -0.57
CA GLU A 222 3.38 8.38 -1.73
C GLU A 222 2.50 7.71 -2.80
N PHE A 223 2.76 8.04 -4.06
CA PHE A 223 2.18 7.40 -5.22
C PHE A 223 3.26 7.03 -6.23
N MET A 224 3.05 5.96 -6.99
CA MET A 224 3.99 5.55 -8.04
C MET A 224 3.51 6.04 -9.40
N ALA A 225 4.39 6.72 -10.12
CA ALA A 225 4.20 7.07 -11.52
C ALA A 225 5.50 6.80 -12.29
N GLU A 226 5.40 6.32 -13.53
CA GLU A 226 6.56 6.04 -14.39
C GLU A 226 7.62 5.10 -13.77
N GLY A 227 7.20 4.26 -12.83
CA GLY A 227 8.08 3.31 -12.11
C GLY A 227 8.80 3.90 -10.89
N GLU A 228 8.55 5.16 -10.55
CA GLU A 228 9.15 5.85 -9.41
C GLU A 228 8.09 6.28 -8.39
N TRP A 229 8.48 6.32 -7.12
CA TRP A 229 7.65 6.83 -6.05
C TRP A 229 7.81 8.34 -5.90
N HIS A 230 6.70 9.06 -5.92
CA HIS A 230 6.58 10.48 -5.66
C HIS A 230 5.79 10.70 -4.37
N TYR A 231 5.86 11.89 -3.78
CA TYR A 231 5.03 12.22 -2.63
C TYR A 231 4.22 13.50 -2.82
N LEU A 232 3.16 13.61 -2.02
CA LEU A 232 2.32 14.81 -1.91
C LEU A 232 1.73 14.93 -0.49
N GLY A 233 1.46 16.16 -0.06
CA GLY A 233 0.64 16.44 1.12
C GLY A 233 -0.83 16.08 0.81
N ALA A 234 -1.42 15.24 1.65
CA ALA A 234 -2.80 14.81 1.44
C ALA A 234 -3.78 15.97 1.64
N CYS A 235 -4.67 16.18 0.69
CA CYS A 235 -5.57 17.34 0.65
C CYS A 235 -4.83 18.70 0.64
N GLU A 236 -3.55 18.71 0.31
CA GLU A 236 -2.68 19.89 0.22
C GLU A 236 -2.11 19.99 -1.21
N PRO A 237 -2.88 20.47 -2.19
CA PRO A 237 -2.47 20.45 -3.59
C PRO A 237 -1.31 21.40 -3.86
N GLU A 238 -0.27 20.85 -4.46
CA GLU A 238 0.87 21.56 -5.03
C GLU A 238 0.84 21.46 -6.56
N PRO A 239 1.50 22.37 -7.30
CA PRO A 239 1.51 22.33 -8.77
C PRO A 239 2.35 21.17 -9.35
N VAL A 240 3.24 20.59 -8.56
CA VAL A 240 4.13 19.48 -8.94
C VAL A 240 4.27 18.51 -7.77
N PRO A 241 4.58 17.23 -8.01
CA PRO A 241 4.87 16.28 -6.93
C PRO A 241 6.16 16.64 -6.18
N ASP A 242 6.44 15.91 -5.12
CA ASP A 242 7.64 15.99 -4.29
C ASP A 242 7.81 17.36 -3.60
N ARG A 243 6.68 17.98 -3.27
CA ARG A 243 6.56 19.23 -2.52
C ARG A 243 5.50 19.12 -1.43
N GLY A 244 5.78 19.80 -0.32
CA GLY A 244 4.88 19.97 0.82
C GLY A 244 5.57 20.78 1.91
N TRP A 245 4.81 21.32 2.84
CA TRP A 245 5.38 22.07 3.98
C TRP A 245 6.35 21.20 4.81
N PHE A 246 6.14 19.90 4.82
CA PHE A 246 6.94 18.93 5.55
C PHE A 246 8.23 18.49 4.83
N THR A 247 8.48 18.93 3.60
CA THR A 247 9.68 18.56 2.81
C THR A 247 10.98 18.80 3.60
N GLU A 248 11.15 19.99 4.19
CA GLU A 248 12.35 20.29 4.98
C GLU A 248 12.38 19.55 6.34
N PRO A 249 11.27 19.44 7.11
CA PRO A 249 11.21 18.54 8.26
C PRO A 249 11.56 17.09 7.95
N ALA A 250 11.08 16.54 6.82
CA ALA A 250 11.31 15.14 6.42
C ALA A 250 12.80 14.85 6.17
N ARG A 251 13.59 15.81 5.71
CA ARG A 251 15.06 15.68 5.57
C ARG A 251 15.80 15.42 6.89
N ARG A 252 15.14 15.63 8.01
CA ARG A 252 15.67 15.41 9.36
C ARG A 252 14.87 14.40 10.16
N ALA A 253 13.92 13.74 9.52
CA ALA A 253 13.18 12.65 10.14
C ALA A 253 14.13 11.50 10.49
N MET A 254 13.83 10.81 11.59
CA MET A 254 14.60 9.66 12.04
C MET A 254 14.00 8.34 11.57
N LEU A 255 12.74 8.37 11.16
CA LEU A 255 12.02 7.26 10.55
C LEU A 255 10.88 7.81 9.70
N VAL A 256 10.75 7.32 8.48
CA VAL A 256 9.55 7.42 7.64
C VAL A 256 9.23 6.01 7.18
N HIS A 257 8.04 5.53 7.45
CA HIS A 257 7.67 4.16 7.15
C HIS A 257 6.26 4.03 6.57
N THR A 258 6.01 2.90 5.93
CA THR A 258 4.71 2.53 5.37
C THR A 258 4.43 1.06 5.61
N LYS A 259 3.20 0.62 5.30
CA LYS A 259 2.81 -0.78 5.34
C LYS A 259 2.40 -1.28 3.96
N ALA A 260 2.89 -2.46 3.59
CA ALA A 260 2.38 -3.24 2.48
C ALA A 260 1.64 -4.46 3.03
N PHE A 261 0.37 -4.64 2.68
CA PHE A 261 -0.36 -5.86 3.03
C PHE A 261 0.15 -7.02 2.20
N GLY A 262 0.34 -8.18 2.85
CA GLY A 262 0.93 -9.37 2.25
C GLY A 262 2.45 -9.46 2.46
N ARG A 263 3.05 -10.49 1.85
CA ARG A 263 4.50 -10.69 1.86
C ARG A 263 5.15 -9.76 0.85
N TYR A 264 5.85 -8.76 1.34
CA TYR A 264 6.49 -7.76 0.49
C TYR A 264 7.74 -8.32 -0.18
N ARG A 265 7.86 -8.14 -1.50
CA ARG A 265 8.98 -8.62 -2.32
C ARG A 265 9.72 -7.50 -3.06
N GLY A 266 9.37 -6.25 -2.77
CA GLY A 266 10.07 -5.09 -3.34
C GLY A 266 11.49 -4.92 -2.78
N ASN A 267 12.24 -3.99 -3.34
CA ASN A 267 13.64 -3.76 -3.01
C ASN A 267 13.85 -2.81 -1.81
N GLU A 268 12.76 -2.31 -1.22
CA GLU A 268 12.85 -1.37 -0.11
C GLU A 268 13.17 -2.10 1.21
N LYS A 269 13.77 -1.41 2.16
CA LYS A 269 14.16 -2.00 3.44
C LYS A 269 12.94 -2.34 4.29
N VAL A 270 12.79 -3.60 4.63
CA VAL A 270 11.76 -4.08 5.56
C VAL A 270 12.27 -3.91 6.99
N ILE A 271 11.52 -3.18 7.81
CA ILE A 271 11.77 -3.03 9.25
C ILE A 271 11.29 -4.27 9.99
N ARG A 272 10.08 -4.75 9.62
CA ARG A 272 9.41 -5.85 10.27
C ARG A 272 8.47 -6.56 9.30
N GLU A 273 8.51 -7.87 9.32
CA GLU A 273 7.52 -8.73 8.67
C GLU A 273 6.57 -9.32 9.71
N GLU A 274 5.29 -9.23 9.42
CA GLU A 274 4.20 -9.82 10.16
C GLU A 274 3.39 -10.74 9.23
N PRO A 275 2.60 -11.67 9.75
CA PRO A 275 1.84 -12.59 8.89
C PRO A 275 0.92 -11.91 7.86
N LEU A 276 0.47 -10.69 8.13
CA LEU A 276 -0.50 -9.98 7.29
C LEU A 276 0.08 -8.77 6.55
N PHE A 277 1.26 -8.30 6.91
CA PHE A 277 1.88 -7.12 6.30
C PHE A 277 3.38 -7.05 6.56
N ALA A 278 4.07 -6.32 5.71
CA ALA A 278 5.43 -5.84 5.96
C ALA A 278 5.42 -4.35 6.28
N GLU A 279 6.27 -3.94 7.22
CA GLU A 279 6.55 -2.53 7.52
C GLU A 279 7.85 -2.12 6.82
N ILE A 280 7.77 -1.10 5.96
CA ILE A 280 8.84 -0.71 5.04
C ILE A 280 9.38 0.64 5.48
N ASN A 281 10.72 0.76 5.55
CA ASN A 281 11.42 2.01 5.77
C ASN A 281 11.58 2.75 4.44
N THR A 282 11.02 3.95 4.34
CA THR A 282 11.09 4.80 3.14
C THR A 282 11.93 6.07 3.38
N LEU A 283 12.65 6.15 4.51
CA LEU A 283 13.39 7.35 4.94
C LEU A 283 14.43 7.81 3.92
N ASP A 284 15.06 6.89 3.19
CA ASP A 284 16.10 7.19 2.19
C ASP A 284 15.59 8.04 1.00
N ARG A 285 14.26 8.12 0.81
CA ARG A 285 13.62 9.03 -0.18
C ARG A 285 13.64 10.48 0.26
N TYR A 286 13.74 10.74 1.55
CA TYR A 286 13.58 12.06 2.16
C TYR A 286 14.88 12.60 2.73
N ALA A 287 15.71 11.71 3.27
CA ALA A 287 16.89 12.08 4.05
C ALA A 287 18.13 11.27 3.65
N VAL A 288 19.30 11.84 3.90
CA VAL A 288 20.56 11.08 3.84
C VAL A 288 20.64 10.17 5.05
N THR A 289 20.59 8.86 4.80
CA THR A 289 20.54 7.84 5.84
C THR A 289 21.91 7.26 6.19
N ARG A 290 22.00 6.67 7.37
CA ARG A 290 23.11 5.84 7.83
C ARG A 290 22.54 4.55 8.41
N GLU A 291 23.21 3.44 8.12
CA GLU A 291 22.86 2.16 8.74
C GLU A 291 23.44 2.10 10.14
N LEU A 292 22.60 1.84 11.13
CA LEU A 292 23.00 1.59 12.51
C LEU A 292 22.88 0.09 12.80
N ARG A 293 24.01 -0.54 13.14
CA ARG A 293 24.07 -1.95 13.53
C ARG A 293 24.29 -2.05 15.03
N VAL A 294 23.45 -2.81 15.69
CA VAL A 294 23.54 -3.10 17.12
C VAL A 294 23.85 -4.60 17.27
N LEU A 295 24.86 -4.91 18.08
CA LEU A 295 25.17 -6.27 18.50
C LEU A 295 24.86 -6.38 20.00
N VAL A 296 23.94 -7.28 20.35
CA VAL A 296 23.59 -7.58 21.74
C VAL A 296 24.35 -8.82 22.19
N THR A 297 25.10 -8.67 23.28
CA THR A 297 25.88 -9.77 23.89
C THR A 297 25.56 -9.86 25.38
N ASP A 298 25.73 -11.07 25.94
CA ASP A 298 25.72 -11.25 27.38
C ASP A 298 27.03 -10.75 28.05
N SER A 299 27.14 -10.94 29.37
CA SER A 299 28.32 -10.53 30.14
C SER A 299 29.60 -11.30 29.78
N ALA A 300 29.49 -12.44 29.11
CA ALA A 300 30.60 -13.24 28.60
C ALA A 300 30.99 -12.86 27.16
N GLY A 301 30.31 -11.90 26.54
CA GLY A 301 30.50 -11.45 25.16
C GLY A 301 29.86 -12.35 24.11
N LEU A 302 29.01 -13.31 24.53
CA LEU A 302 28.30 -14.19 23.60
C LEU A 302 27.05 -13.50 23.03
N PRO A 303 26.74 -13.66 21.74
CA PRO A 303 25.53 -13.10 21.14
C PRO A 303 24.27 -13.60 21.86
N VAL A 304 23.28 -12.67 22.01
CA VAL A 304 21.95 -12.97 22.57
C VAL A 304 20.92 -12.94 21.42
N PRO A 305 20.57 -14.12 20.84
CA PRO A 305 19.52 -14.20 19.84
C PRO A 305 18.17 -13.77 20.40
N GLU A 306 17.28 -13.29 19.53
CA GLU A 306 15.92 -12.85 19.89
C GLU A 306 15.85 -11.68 20.90
N ALA A 307 16.98 -11.12 21.32
CA ALA A 307 16.96 -9.89 22.09
C ALA A 307 16.29 -8.76 21.31
N GLU A 308 15.55 -7.89 21.99
CA GLU A 308 14.91 -6.75 21.36
C GLU A 308 15.80 -5.50 21.47
N ALA A 309 16.20 -4.93 20.32
CA ALA A 309 16.89 -3.66 20.23
C ALA A 309 15.88 -2.54 19.95
N GLY A 310 15.77 -1.57 20.87
CA GLY A 310 14.92 -0.39 20.71
C GLY A 310 15.68 0.79 20.12
N TYR A 311 15.26 1.29 18.98
CA TYR A 311 15.77 2.52 18.37
C TYR A 311 14.88 3.68 18.82
N MET A 312 15.49 4.64 19.51
CA MET A 312 14.77 5.72 20.16
C MET A 312 15.30 7.08 19.73
N ILE A 313 14.42 8.05 19.59
CA ILE A 313 14.80 9.47 19.51
C ILE A 313 14.66 10.12 20.89
N TYR A 314 15.63 10.96 21.26
CA TYR A 314 15.53 11.78 22.45
C TYR A 314 15.14 13.21 22.06
N ASN A 315 13.92 13.61 22.40
CA ASN A 315 13.47 14.99 22.31
C ASN A 315 12.38 15.25 23.38
N TYR A 316 12.11 16.50 23.67
CA TYR A 316 11.12 16.88 24.71
C TYR A 316 11.34 16.16 26.06
N ALA A 317 12.63 15.99 26.43
CA ALA A 317 13.09 15.36 27.66
C ALA A 317 12.65 13.90 27.85
N GLU A 318 12.35 13.17 26.76
CA GLU A 318 12.02 11.74 26.82
C GLU A 318 12.68 10.95 25.69
N PHE A 319 12.86 9.65 25.91
CA PHE A 319 13.20 8.68 24.86
C PHE A 319 11.93 8.12 24.26
N TYR A 320 11.65 8.50 23.00
CA TYR A 320 10.49 8.00 22.27
C TYR A 320 10.89 6.85 21.33
N PRO A 321 10.26 5.67 21.41
CA PRO A 321 10.60 4.53 20.57
C PRO A 321 10.12 4.76 19.13
N LEU A 322 11.06 4.68 18.17
CA LEU A 322 10.77 4.74 16.74
C LEU A 322 10.56 3.37 16.14
N ALA A 323 11.46 2.43 16.46
CA ALA A 323 11.40 1.05 16.00
C ALA A 323 11.94 0.09 17.06
N ARG A 324 11.41 -1.13 17.08
CA ARG A 324 11.89 -2.24 17.89
C ARG A 324 12.14 -3.41 16.97
N LEU A 325 13.35 -3.94 17.00
CA LEU A 325 13.81 -5.02 16.15
C LEU A 325 14.33 -6.18 16.98
N LYS A 326 13.93 -7.38 16.61
CA LYS A 326 14.53 -8.60 17.17
C LYS A 326 15.90 -8.83 16.57
N CYS A 327 16.84 -9.22 17.41
CA CYS A 327 18.15 -9.64 16.96
C CYS A 327 18.08 -10.99 16.24
N ASP A 328 18.93 -11.16 15.23
CA ASP A 328 19.12 -12.42 14.53
C ASP A 328 19.83 -13.47 15.41
N GLN A 329 20.10 -14.66 14.83
CA GLN A 329 20.76 -15.77 15.52
C GLN A 329 22.17 -15.44 16.05
N ILE A 330 22.79 -14.38 15.56
CA ILE A 330 24.10 -13.89 16.01
C ILE A 330 24.02 -12.59 16.78
N GLY A 331 22.83 -12.25 17.33
CA GLY A 331 22.60 -11.13 18.21
C GLY A 331 22.59 -9.75 17.51
N ARG A 332 22.40 -9.68 16.19
CA ARG A 332 22.44 -8.43 15.42
C ARG A 332 21.05 -7.90 15.12
N ALA A 333 20.88 -6.61 15.32
CA ALA A 333 19.75 -5.82 14.81
C ALA A 333 20.29 -4.62 14.03
N HIS A 334 19.62 -4.23 12.93
CA HIS A 334 20.01 -3.08 12.12
C HIS A 334 18.79 -2.39 11.52
N VAL A 335 18.88 -1.07 11.44
CA VAL A 335 17.85 -0.18 10.90
C VAL A 335 18.46 0.86 9.97
#